data_494da5e42afa1f037323c6ac7a427a06
#
_entry.id   494da5e42afa1f037323c6ac7a427a06
#
_cell.length_a   1.000
_cell.length_b   1.000
_cell.length_c   1.000
_cell.angle_alpha   90.00
_cell.angle_beta   90.00
_cell.angle_gamma   90.00
#
_symmetry.space_group_name_H-M   'P 1'
#
loop_
_entity.id
_entity.type
_entity.pdbx_description
1 polymer ?
#
loop_
_entity_poly.entity_id
_entity_poly.type
_entity_poly.pdbx_seq_one_letter_code
_entity_poly.pdbx_strand_id
1 'polypeptide(L)'
;MSMSFSGQVALVTGAANGIGRATAQAFASEGLKVVVSDVDVAGGEQTVELIRQAGGEALFVRCDVSRDAEVQALMTHVIEAYGRLDYAFNNAGIEIEKGRLNEGSEAEFDAIMGVNVKGVWLCMKYQLPLLMAQGGGAIVNTASVAGLGAAPKMSIYSASKHAVIGLTKSAAIEFAKKKVRVNAVCPAVIDTDMFRRAYEADPKKGEFAIAMHPVGRIGKVEEIAAAVLYLCSDAAAFTTGQALAIDGGVTAM
;
A
#
# COMPACT_ATOMS: atom_id res chain seq x y z
N MET A 1 -10.17 3.46 -22.39
CA MET A 1 -9.48 2.17 -22.52
C MET A 1 -9.85 1.36 -21.29
N SER A 2 -10.49 0.20 -21.46
CA SER A 2 -10.76 -0.69 -20.33
C SER A 2 -9.40 -1.24 -19.84
N MET A 3 -9.13 -1.13 -18.54
CA MET A 3 -8.03 -1.85 -17.92
C MET A 3 -8.44 -3.34 -17.94
N SER A 4 -7.76 -4.19 -18.69
CA SER A 4 -8.10 -5.62 -18.75
C SER A 4 -7.09 -6.39 -17.90
N PHE A 5 -7.58 -6.99 -16.82
CA PHE A 5 -6.77 -7.74 -15.85
C PHE A 5 -7.18 -9.23 -15.75
N SER A 6 -7.89 -9.75 -16.75
CA SER A 6 -8.51 -11.07 -16.68
C SER A 6 -7.50 -12.20 -16.37
N GLY A 7 -7.78 -12.96 -15.32
CA GLY A 7 -7.00 -14.14 -14.91
C GLY A 7 -5.66 -13.85 -14.24
N GLN A 8 -5.34 -12.60 -13.97
CA GLN A 8 -4.13 -12.18 -13.28
C GLN A 8 -4.32 -12.20 -11.76
N VAL A 9 -3.21 -12.22 -11.02
CA VAL A 9 -3.18 -12.34 -9.56
C VAL A 9 -2.58 -11.08 -8.94
N ALA A 10 -3.31 -10.50 -7.99
CA ALA A 10 -2.85 -9.38 -7.17
C ALA A 10 -2.69 -9.79 -5.70
N LEU A 11 -1.61 -9.34 -5.08
CA LEU A 11 -1.39 -9.42 -3.64
C LEU A 11 -1.53 -8.03 -3.02
N VAL A 12 -2.31 -7.92 -1.95
CA VAL A 12 -2.46 -6.68 -1.18
C VAL A 12 -2.13 -6.94 0.28
N THR A 13 -1.12 -6.24 0.82
CA THR A 13 -0.80 -6.29 2.25
C THR A 13 -1.47 -5.15 3.01
N GLY A 14 -1.76 -5.34 4.31
CA GLY A 14 -2.54 -4.38 5.09
C GLY A 14 -3.96 -4.24 4.54
N ALA A 15 -4.56 -5.37 4.14
CA ALA A 15 -5.82 -5.40 3.39
C ALA A 15 -7.05 -5.73 4.25
N ALA A 16 -6.90 -5.75 5.58
CA ALA A 16 -8.02 -5.95 6.50
C ALA A 16 -9.00 -4.77 6.55
N ASN A 17 -8.56 -3.55 6.21
CA ASN A 17 -9.38 -2.34 6.24
C ASN A 17 -8.85 -1.23 5.32
N GLY A 18 -9.52 -0.09 5.30
CA GLY A 18 -9.07 1.16 4.69
C GLY A 18 -8.65 1.03 3.22
N ILE A 19 -7.50 1.64 2.88
CA ILE A 19 -6.96 1.69 1.51
C ILE A 19 -6.70 0.28 0.97
N GLY A 20 -6.14 -0.61 1.80
CA GLY A 20 -5.84 -1.99 1.39
C GLY A 20 -7.08 -2.78 1.02
N ARG A 21 -8.13 -2.73 1.85
CA ARG A 21 -9.43 -3.36 1.56
C ARG A 21 -10.04 -2.82 0.27
N ALA A 22 -10.12 -1.50 0.15
CA ALA A 22 -10.69 -0.86 -1.05
C ALA A 22 -9.92 -1.25 -2.32
N THR A 23 -8.59 -1.32 -2.25
CA THR A 23 -7.76 -1.75 -3.38
C THR A 23 -7.96 -3.23 -3.71
N ALA A 24 -8.05 -4.10 -2.69
CA ALA A 24 -8.34 -5.53 -2.90
C ALA A 24 -9.69 -5.74 -3.58
N GLN A 25 -10.73 -5.03 -3.15
CA GLN A 25 -12.04 -5.05 -3.79
C GLN A 25 -12.00 -4.49 -5.23
N ALA A 26 -11.27 -3.41 -5.46
CA ALA A 26 -11.11 -2.83 -6.78
C ALA A 26 -10.38 -3.76 -7.75
N PHE A 27 -9.30 -4.45 -7.32
CA PHE A 27 -8.66 -5.49 -8.13
C PHE A 27 -9.63 -6.62 -8.49
N ALA A 28 -10.40 -7.11 -7.50
CA ALA A 28 -11.35 -8.18 -7.73
C ALA A 28 -12.47 -7.78 -8.69
N SER A 29 -12.96 -6.54 -8.64
CA SER A 29 -13.99 -6.03 -9.56
C SER A 29 -13.51 -5.92 -11.01
N GLU A 30 -12.19 -5.80 -11.22
CA GLU A 30 -11.56 -5.85 -12.55
C GLU A 30 -11.22 -7.27 -13.01
N GLY A 31 -11.62 -8.30 -12.25
CA GLY A 31 -11.46 -9.72 -12.62
C GLY A 31 -10.15 -10.36 -12.21
N LEU A 32 -9.36 -9.73 -11.33
CA LEU A 32 -8.17 -10.35 -10.75
C LEU A 32 -8.55 -11.32 -9.62
N LYS A 33 -7.74 -12.36 -9.46
CA LYS A 33 -7.70 -13.16 -8.25
C LYS A 33 -6.88 -12.42 -7.20
N VAL A 34 -7.40 -12.28 -5.98
CA VAL A 34 -6.78 -11.42 -4.98
C VAL A 34 -6.32 -12.21 -3.76
N VAL A 35 -5.04 -12.04 -3.40
CA VAL A 35 -4.53 -12.47 -2.10
C VAL A 35 -4.60 -11.28 -1.14
N VAL A 36 -5.49 -11.39 -0.16
CA VAL A 36 -5.67 -10.45 0.93
C VAL A 36 -4.72 -10.85 2.06
N SER A 37 -3.85 -9.96 2.50
CA SER A 37 -2.88 -10.27 3.56
C SER A 37 -2.88 -9.19 4.64
N ASP A 38 -2.92 -9.61 5.90
CA ASP A 38 -2.90 -8.74 7.07
C ASP A 38 -2.50 -9.53 8.33
N VAL A 39 -2.18 -8.83 9.41
CA VAL A 39 -2.05 -9.42 10.75
C VAL A 39 -3.42 -9.58 11.42
N ASP A 40 -4.39 -8.75 11.06
CA ASP A 40 -5.79 -8.82 11.51
C ASP A 40 -6.55 -9.87 10.70
N VAL A 41 -6.69 -11.06 11.29
CA VAL A 41 -7.36 -12.20 10.66
C VAL A 41 -8.83 -11.89 10.39
N ALA A 42 -9.55 -11.34 11.37
CA ALA A 42 -11.00 -11.11 11.24
C ALA A 42 -11.29 -10.06 10.15
N GLY A 43 -10.53 -8.97 10.12
CA GLY A 43 -10.65 -7.94 9.08
C GLY A 43 -10.26 -8.45 7.69
N GLY A 44 -9.25 -9.31 7.60
CA GLY A 44 -8.81 -9.92 6.34
C GLY A 44 -9.84 -10.90 5.78
N GLU A 45 -10.38 -11.78 6.60
CA GLU A 45 -11.47 -12.69 6.21
C GLU A 45 -12.74 -11.94 5.81
N GLN A 46 -13.07 -10.85 6.52
CA GLN A 46 -14.18 -9.97 6.11
C GLN A 46 -13.94 -9.36 4.71
N THR A 47 -12.73 -8.94 4.40
CA THR A 47 -12.39 -8.42 3.07
C THR A 47 -12.59 -9.48 1.98
N VAL A 48 -12.15 -10.72 2.23
CA VAL A 48 -12.37 -11.85 1.31
C VAL A 48 -13.86 -12.12 1.11
N GLU A 49 -14.65 -12.11 2.19
CA GLU A 49 -16.10 -12.33 2.11
C GLU A 49 -16.79 -11.23 1.28
N LEU A 50 -16.44 -9.97 1.48
CA LEU A 50 -16.96 -8.85 0.68
C LEU A 50 -16.63 -9.01 -0.81
N ILE A 51 -15.43 -9.46 -1.15
CA ILE A 51 -15.01 -9.73 -2.54
C ILE A 51 -15.85 -10.88 -3.12
N ARG A 52 -16.03 -11.97 -2.39
CA ARG A 52 -16.81 -13.14 -2.84
C ARG A 52 -18.29 -12.81 -3.03
N GLN A 53 -18.88 -12.04 -2.12
CA GLN A 53 -20.26 -11.55 -2.25
C GLN A 53 -20.47 -10.69 -3.49
N ALA A 54 -19.44 -9.94 -3.91
CA ALA A 54 -19.44 -9.18 -5.16
C ALA A 54 -19.14 -10.03 -6.41
N GLY A 55 -18.95 -11.36 -6.26
CA GLY A 55 -18.67 -12.28 -7.37
C GLY A 55 -17.19 -12.40 -7.74
N GLY A 56 -16.27 -11.81 -6.95
CA GLY A 56 -14.84 -11.91 -7.17
C GLY A 56 -14.21 -13.15 -6.51
N GLU A 57 -12.94 -13.41 -6.81
CA GLU A 57 -12.16 -14.51 -6.25
C GLU A 57 -11.05 -13.96 -5.34
N ALA A 58 -11.05 -14.37 -4.07
CA ALA A 58 -10.02 -13.98 -3.13
C ALA A 58 -9.76 -15.07 -2.07
N LEU A 59 -8.55 -15.04 -1.51
CA LEU A 59 -8.17 -15.81 -0.31
C LEU A 59 -7.45 -14.89 0.69
N PHE A 60 -7.46 -15.29 1.95
CA PHE A 60 -6.76 -14.58 3.02
C PHE A 60 -5.51 -15.37 3.46
N VAL A 61 -4.40 -14.66 3.67
CA VAL A 61 -3.17 -15.19 4.28
C VAL A 61 -2.71 -14.24 5.37
N ARG A 62 -2.67 -14.73 6.62
CA ARG A 62 -2.11 -13.95 7.72
C ARG A 62 -0.62 -13.74 7.51
N CYS A 63 -0.14 -12.50 7.62
CA CYS A 63 1.28 -12.19 7.53
C CYS A 63 1.62 -10.90 8.31
N ASP A 64 2.61 -11.00 9.19
CA ASP A 64 3.34 -9.86 9.71
C ASP A 64 4.49 -9.55 8.75
N VAL A 65 4.37 -8.47 7.98
CA VAL A 65 5.35 -8.08 6.96
C VAL A 65 6.73 -7.74 7.55
N SER A 66 6.84 -7.46 8.84
CA SER A 66 8.12 -7.21 9.53
C SER A 66 8.95 -8.48 9.74
N ARG A 67 8.37 -9.68 9.48
CA ARG A 67 8.96 -10.99 9.72
C ARG A 67 9.31 -11.70 8.40
N ASP A 68 10.61 -11.88 8.14
CA ASP A 68 11.12 -12.47 6.90
C ASP A 68 10.47 -13.83 6.57
N ALA A 69 10.38 -14.73 7.55
CA ALA A 69 9.80 -16.06 7.34
C ALA A 69 8.30 -16.01 6.99
N GLU A 70 7.54 -15.05 7.57
CA GLU A 70 6.11 -14.92 7.26
C GLU A 70 5.90 -14.37 5.85
N VAL A 71 6.73 -13.41 5.40
CA VAL A 71 6.68 -12.88 4.03
C VAL A 71 7.07 -13.95 3.01
N GLN A 72 8.10 -14.76 3.31
CA GLN A 72 8.46 -15.90 2.46
C GLN A 72 7.32 -16.91 2.34
N ALA A 73 6.69 -17.27 3.47
CA ALA A 73 5.54 -18.17 3.48
C ALA A 73 4.34 -17.59 2.71
N LEU A 74 4.08 -16.28 2.84
CA LEU A 74 3.04 -15.60 2.06
C LEU A 74 3.25 -15.79 0.55
N MET A 75 4.47 -15.59 0.04
CA MET A 75 4.75 -15.79 -1.39
C MET A 75 4.58 -17.26 -1.82
N THR A 76 4.95 -18.21 -0.95
CA THR A 76 4.70 -19.64 -1.19
C THR A 76 3.20 -19.91 -1.36
N HIS A 77 2.36 -19.40 -0.44
CA HIS A 77 0.90 -19.55 -0.52
C HIS A 77 0.30 -18.91 -1.79
N VAL A 78 0.81 -17.74 -2.21
CA VAL A 78 0.37 -17.11 -3.48
C VAL A 78 0.59 -18.04 -4.65
N ILE A 79 1.79 -18.65 -4.74
CA ILE A 79 2.15 -19.55 -5.85
C ILE A 79 1.43 -20.89 -5.76
N GLU A 80 1.27 -21.45 -4.58
CA GLU A 80 0.50 -22.70 -4.38
C GLU A 80 -0.96 -22.53 -4.78
N ALA A 81 -1.58 -21.40 -4.44
CA ALA A 81 -2.98 -21.15 -4.70
C ALA A 81 -3.26 -20.78 -6.18
N TYR A 82 -2.42 -19.96 -6.79
CA TYR A 82 -2.72 -19.35 -8.07
C TYR A 82 -1.65 -19.55 -9.16
N GLY A 83 -0.50 -20.10 -8.82
CA GLY A 83 0.58 -20.40 -9.77
C GLY A 83 1.37 -19.19 -10.26
N ARG A 84 0.94 -17.96 -9.91
CA ARG A 84 1.53 -16.71 -10.41
C ARG A 84 1.30 -15.53 -9.48
N LEU A 85 2.06 -14.46 -9.68
CA LEU A 85 1.85 -13.13 -9.09
C LEU A 85 2.08 -12.08 -10.18
N ASP A 86 1.10 -11.25 -10.50
CA ASP A 86 1.24 -10.21 -11.52
C ASP A 86 1.41 -8.82 -10.93
N TYR A 87 0.69 -8.56 -9.85
CA TYR A 87 0.67 -7.26 -9.20
C TYR A 87 0.80 -7.40 -7.70
N ALA A 88 1.52 -6.46 -7.09
CA ALA A 88 1.61 -6.37 -5.65
C ALA A 88 1.36 -4.93 -5.17
N PHE A 89 0.50 -4.79 -4.17
CA PHE A 89 0.31 -3.54 -3.45
C PHE A 89 0.81 -3.70 -2.02
N ASN A 90 2.02 -3.20 -1.76
CA ASN A 90 2.64 -3.21 -0.44
C ASN A 90 2.10 -2.02 0.36
N ASN A 91 0.95 -2.24 1.02
CA ASN A 91 0.22 -1.19 1.71
C ASN A 91 0.33 -1.26 3.24
N ALA A 92 0.68 -2.41 3.81
CA ALA A 92 0.84 -2.54 5.25
C ALA A 92 1.75 -1.45 5.82
N GLY A 93 1.28 -0.76 6.85
CA GLY A 93 2.01 0.31 7.48
C GLY A 93 1.33 0.78 8.77
N ILE A 94 2.12 1.35 9.67
CA ILE A 94 1.67 1.91 10.94
C ILE A 94 2.14 3.35 11.11
N GLU A 95 1.35 4.12 11.86
CA GLU A 95 1.69 5.43 12.40
C GLU A 95 1.23 5.42 13.86
N ILE A 96 2.16 5.55 14.78
CA ILE A 96 1.93 5.44 16.23
C ILE A 96 2.57 6.59 17.02
N GLU A 97 3.23 7.54 16.35
CA GLU A 97 3.89 8.68 17.00
C GLU A 97 2.87 9.63 17.62
N LYS A 98 3.18 10.09 18.83
CA LYS A 98 2.32 11.03 19.58
C LYS A 98 3.02 12.32 19.96
N GLY A 99 4.34 12.41 19.77
CA GLY A 99 5.19 13.46 20.29
C GLY A 99 6.10 14.10 19.24
N ARG A 100 6.92 15.04 19.71
CA ARG A 100 7.98 15.67 18.91
C ARG A 100 9.13 14.69 18.70
N LEU A 101 10.03 14.99 17.78
CA LEU A 101 11.20 14.17 17.44
C LEU A 101 12.01 13.69 18.67
N ASN A 102 12.20 14.56 19.65
CA ASN A 102 12.95 14.26 20.87
C ASN A 102 12.15 13.56 21.96
N GLU A 103 10.88 13.28 21.74
CA GLU A 103 9.95 12.63 22.67
C GLU A 103 9.65 11.18 22.27
N GLY A 104 10.05 10.78 21.04
CA GLY A 104 9.88 9.42 20.54
C GLY A 104 10.73 8.38 21.28
N SER A 105 10.25 7.16 21.37
CA SER A 105 10.95 6.03 21.96
C SER A 105 11.63 5.16 20.91
N GLU A 106 12.68 4.43 21.32
CA GLU A 106 13.34 3.42 20.47
C GLU A 106 12.34 2.34 20.01
N ALA A 107 11.41 1.93 20.87
CA ALA A 107 10.37 0.95 20.52
C ALA A 107 9.43 1.44 19.44
N GLU A 108 9.03 2.73 19.45
CA GLU A 108 8.24 3.33 18.36
C GLU A 108 9.04 3.38 17.06
N PHE A 109 10.33 3.75 17.15
CA PHE A 109 11.24 3.75 16.00
C PHE A 109 11.33 2.37 15.36
N ASP A 110 11.64 1.35 16.16
CA ASP A 110 11.80 -0.04 15.70
C ASP A 110 10.51 -0.59 15.11
N ALA A 111 9.37 -0.32 15.73
CA ALA A 111 8.07 -0.75 15.22
C ALA A 111 7.75 -0.11 13.87
N ILE A 112 7.87 1.22 13.74
CA ILE A 112 7.58 1.95 12.51
C ILE A 112 8.54 1.53 11.39
N MET A 113 9.84 1.50 11.64
CA MET A 113 10.83 1.10 10.65
C MET A 113 10.71 -0.39 10.29
N GLY A 114 10.36 -1.22 11.26
CA GLY A 114 10.13 -2.66 11.07
C GLY A 114 8.98 -2.94 10.10
N VAL A 115 7.84 -2.29 10.27
CA VAL A 115 6.68 -2.49 9.41
C VAL A 115 6.83 -1.70 8.11
N ASN A 116 7.04 -0.37 8.19
CA ASN A 116 6.91 0.51 7.03
C ASN A 116 8.10 0.40 6.06
N VAL A 117 9.31 0.09 6.54
CA VAL A 117 10.51 0.04 5.70
C VAL A 117 10.95 -1.39 5.45
N LYS A 118 11.30 -2.12 6.51
CA LYS A 118 11.73 -3.51 6.41
C LYS A 118 10.63 -4.37 5.79
N GLY A 119 9.36 -4.17 6.17
CA GLY A 119 8.23 -4.92 5.61
C GLY A 119 8.09 -4.72 4.10
N VAL A 120 8.14 -3.48 3.62
CA VAL A 120 8.10 -3.19 2.18
C VAL A 120 9.30 -3.80 1.46
N TRP A 121 10.50 -3.69 2.03
CA TRP A 121 11.71 -4.29 1.47
C TRP A 121 11.60 -5.81 1.40
N LEU A 122 11.14 -6.49 2.46
CA LEU A 122 10.93 -7.94 2.50
C LEU A 122 9.90 -8.38 1.44
N CYS A 123 8.78 -7.67 1.35
CA CYS A 123 7.78 -7.93 0.31
C CYS A 123 8.42 -7.86 -1.09
N MET A 124 9.10 -6.77 -1.43
CA MET A 124 9.76 -6.64 -2.72
C MET A 124 10.86 -7.70 -2.94
N LYS A 125 11.65 -8.04 -1.92
CA LYS A 125 12.69 -9.09 -1.98
C LYS A 125 12.14 -10.40 -2.50
N TYR A 126 10.94 -10.80 -2.10
CA TYR A 126 10.33 -12.06 -2.50
C TYR A 126 9.39 -11.94 -3.71
N GLN A 127 8.79 -10.77 -3.94
CA GLN A 127 7.92 -10.52 -5.10
C GLN A 127 8.72 -10.40 -6.41
N LEU A 128 9.85 -9.69 -6.39
CA LEU A 128 10.66 -9.42 -7.58
C LEU A 128 11.11 -10.66 -8.33
N PRO A 129 11.63 -11.73 -7.67
CA PRO A 129 11.97 -12.97 -8.38
C PRO A 129 10.77 -13.62 -9.07
N LEU A 130 9.59 -13.60 -8.45
CA LEU A 130 8.36 -14.18 -9.03
C LEU A 130 7.93 -13.41 -10.27
N LEU A 131 7.89 -12.08 -10.19
CA LEU A 131 7.54 -11.21 -11.31
C LEU A 131 8.52 -11.37 -12.48
N MET A 132 9.83 -11.46 -12.21
CA MET A 132 10.82 -11.69 -13.24
C MET A 132 10.66 -13.06 -13.93
N ALA A 133 10.40 -14.11 -13.16
CA ALA A 133 10.28 -15.47 -13.68
C ALA A 133 9.12 -15.62 -14.68
N GLN A 134 8.05 -14.85 -14.51
CA GLN A 134 6.87 -14.88 -15.38
C GLN A 134 6.90 -13.83 -16.51
N GLY A 135 7.98 -13.04 -16.61
CA GLY A 135 8.20 -12.09 -17.71
C GLY A 135 7.79 -10.66 -17.47
N GLY A 136 7.47 -10.28 -16.23
CA GLY A 136 7.16 -8.91 -15.85
C GLY A 136 5.99 -8.79 -14.87
N GLY A 137 5.64 -7.55 -14.52
CA GLY A 137 4.54 -7.22 -13.61
C GLY A 137 4.71 -5.83 -13.00
N ALA A 138 3.91 -5.52 -11.97
CA ALA A 138 4.02 -4.23 -11.30
C ALA A 138 3.90 -4.34 -9.77
N ILE A 139 4.69 -3.51 -9.08
CA ILE A 139 4.62 -3.30 -7.64
C ILE A 139 4.25 -1.84 -7.39
N VAL A 140 3.31 -1.63 -6.48
CA VAL A 140 2.99 -0.31 -5.94
C VAL A 140 3.22 -0.34 -4.43
N ASN A 141 3.97 0.62 -3.91
CA ASN A 141 4.24 0.76 -2.49
C ASN A 141 3.46 1.95 -1.91
N THR A 142 2.93 1.83 -0.70
CA THR A 142 2.28 2.95 0.00
C THR A 142 3.33 3.79 0.73
N ALA A 143 3.70 4.93 0.13
CA ALA A 143 4.41 6.00 0.80
C ALA A 143 3.40 6.93 1.52
N SER A 144 3.60 8.24 1.44
CA SER A 144 2.72 9.29 1.99
C SER A 144 3.21 10.65 1.48
N VAL A 145 2.39 11.69 1.58
CA VAL A 145 2.88 13.08 1.48
C VAL A 145 3.97 13.37 2.51
N ALA A 146 3.95 12.69 3.66
CA ALA A 146 5.02 12.72 4.66
C ALA A 146 6.35 12.14 4.15
N GLY A 147 6.36 11.42 3.04
CA GLY A 147 7.56 10.95 2.33
C GLY A 147 8.05 11.93 1.25
N LEU A 148 7.29 12.98 0.96
CA LEU A 148 7.62 14.04 0.00
C LEU A 148 8.02 15.34 0.70
N GLY A 149 7.62 15.50 1.97
CA GLY A 149 7.89 16.69 2.78
C GLY A 149 7.91 16.38 4.27
N ALA A 150 7.94 17.42 5.09
CA ALA A 150 7.96 17.29 6.54
C ALA A 150 6.56 17.01 7.12
N ALA A 151 6.50 16.17 8.15
CA ALA A 151 5.30 15.92 8.93
C ALA A 151 5.58 16.14 10.43
N PRO A 152 5.22 17.31 11.00
CA PRO A 152 5.45 17.61 12.41
C PRO A 152 4.78 16.59 13.33
N LYS A 153 5.50 16.12 14.35
CA LYS A 153 5.09 15.07 15.31
C LYS A 153 4.94 13.66 14.70
N MET A 154 5.44 13.47 13.47
CA MET A 154 5.44 12.22 12.73
C MET A 154 6.82 12.01 12.07
N SER A 155 7.90 12.30 12.78
CA SER A 155 9.24 12.35 12.23
C SER A 155 9.80 10.99 11.83
N ILE A 156 9.56 9.96 12.64
CA ILE A 156 9.97 8.57 12.34
C ILE A 156 9.12 8.03 11.18
N TYR A 157 7.80 8.27 11.22
CA TYR A 157 6.90 7.93 10.12
C TYR A 157 7.33 8.62 8.82
N SER A 158 7.59 9.93 8.86
CA SER A 158 8.08 10.69 7.70
C SER A 158 9.37 10.08 7.16
N ALA A 159 10.36 9.81 8.01
CA ALA A 159 11.60 9.13 7.61
C ALA A 159 11.33 7.77 6.96
N SER A 160 10.41 6.97 7.54
CA SER A 160 10.01 5.68 6.97
C SER A 160 9.42 5.80 5.57
N LYS A 161 8.58 6.83 5.32
CA LYS A 161 7.95 7.04 4.02
C LYS A 161 8.90 7.61 2.97
N HIS A 162 9.91 8.40 3.37
CA HIS A 162 11.04 8.74 2.50
C HIS A 162 11.86 7.51 2.11
N ALA A 163 12.11 6.61 3.05
CA ALA A 163 12.82 5.36 2.78
C ALA A 163 12.06 4.47 1.77
N VAL A 164 10.72 4.37 1.87
CA VAL A 164 9.89 3.65 0.89
C VAL A 164 10.04 4.23 -0.51
N ILE A 165 10.08 5.56 -0.66
CA ILE A 165 10.31 6.20 -1.95
C ILE A 165 11.71 5.86 -2.48
N GLY A 166 12.73 5.87 -1.62
CA GLY A 166 14.08 5.45 -1.98
C GLY A 166 14.14 4.01 -2.49
N LEU A 167 13.55 3.07 -1.75
CA LEU A 167 13.44 1.65 -2.13
C LEU A 167 12.69 1.49 -3.47
N THR A 168 11.60 2.21 -3.66
CA THR A 168 10.81 2.20 -4.88
C THR A 168 11.63 2.61 -6.10
N LYS A 169 12.36 3.72 -6.02
CA LYS A 169 13.19 4.23 -7.11
C LYS A 169 14.34 3.29 -7.44
N SER A 170 15.01 2.73 -6.43
CA SER A 170 16.10 1.77 -6.63
C SER A 170 15.61 0.51 -7.34
N ALA A 171 14.55 -0.11 -6.83
CA ALA A 171 13.96 -1.29 -7.45
C ALA A 171 13.45 -1.01 -8.88
N ALA A 172 12.86 0.15 -9.12
CA ALA A 172 12.40 0.54 -10.46
C ALA A 172 13.53 0.52 -11.49
N ILE A 173 14.70 1.07 -11.15
CA ILE A 173 15.86 1.11 -12.04
C ILE A 173 16.48 -0.27 -12.22
N GLU A 174 16.65 -1.03 -11.15
CA GLU A 174 17.29 -2.35 -11.15
C GLU A 174 16.49 -3.37 -11.99
N PHE A 175 15.16 -3.29 -11.94
CA PHE A 175 14.28 -4.31 -12.54
C PHE A 175 13.53 -3.86 -13.81
N ALA A 176 13.73 -2.63 -14.29
CA ALA A 176 13.07 -2.10 -15.50
C ALA A 176 13.30 -2.98 -16.74
N LYS A 177 14.54 -3.43 -16.98
CA LYS A 177 14.88 -4.31 -18.11
C LYS A 177 14.28 -5.72 -17.99
N LYS A 178 13.77 -6.08 -16.81
CA LYS A 178 13.04 -7.32 -16.53
C LYS A 178 11.52 -7.15 -16.67
N LYS A 179 11.07 -6.00 -17.21
CA LYS A 179 9.67 -5.63 -17.38
C LYS A 179 8.88 -5.58 -16.05
N VAL A 180 9.57 -5.33 -14.94
CA VAL A 180 8.94 -5.09 -13.64
C VAL A 180 8.94 -3.59 -13.40
N ARG A 181 7.74 -3.02 -13.20
CA ARG A 181 7.54 -1.62 -12.84
C ARG A 181 7.34 -1.51 -11.34
N VAL A 182 7.97 -0.54 -10.71
CA VAL A 182 7.84 -0.29 -9.27
C VAL A 182 7.56 1.18 -9.06
N ASN A 183 6.41 1.49 -8.46
CA ASN A 183 5.98 2.87 -8.18
C ASN A 183 5.52 2.99 -6.71
N ALA A 184 5.33 4.19 -6.24
CA ALA A 184 4.71 4.49 -4.96
C ALA A 184 3.52 5.42 -5.13
N VAL A 185 2.50 5.23 -4.30
CA VAL A 185 1.44 6.21 -4.07
C VAL A 185 1.75 6.98 -2.79
N CYS A 186 1.50 8.29 -2.81
CA CYS A 186 1.73 9.19 -1.69
C CYS A 186 0.41 9.87 -1.27
N PRO A 187 -0.46 9.17 -0.53
CA PRO A 187 -1.70 9.74 -0.04
C PRO A 187 -1.44 10.86 0.99
N ALA A 188 -2.33 11.85 1.03
CA ALA A 188 -2.50 12.74 2.18
C ALA A 188 -3.49 12.10 3.18
N VAL A 189 -4.35 12.91 3.81
CA VAL A 189 -5.35 12.35 4.74
C VAL A 189 -6.50 11.72 3.96
N ILE A 190 -6.72 10.44 4.23
CA ILE A 190 -7.74 9.63 3.57
C ILE A 190 -8.79 9.18 4.60
N ASP A 191 -10.07 9.17 4.21
CA ASP A 191 -11.19 8.71 5.02
C ASP A 191 -11.09 7.19 5.27
N THR A 192 -10.40 6.84 6.34
CA THR A 192 -10.20 5.48 6.83
C THR A 192 -10.75 5.37 8.25
N ASP A 193 -10.96 4.14 8.72
CA ASP A 193 -11.37 3.92 10.12
C ASP A 193 -10.37 4.49 11.13
N MET A 194 -9.09 4.55 10.77
CA MET A 194 -8.04 5.19 11.57
C MET A 194 -8.31 6.69 11.70
N PHE A 195 -8.62 7.37 10.59
CA PHE A 195 -8.94 8.80 10.59
C PHE A 195 -10.26 9.08 11.33
N ARG A 196 -11.31 8.29 11.07
CA ARG A 196 -12.62 8.46 11.72
C ARG A 196 -12.51 8.39 13.24
N ARG A 197 -11.79 7.40 13.77
CA ARG A 197 -11.52 7.27 15.21
C ARG A 197 -10.76 8.48 15.77
N ALA A 198 -9.77 9.00 15.05
CA ALA A 198 -9.01 10.17 15.45
C ALA A 198 -9.88 11.45 15.42
N TYR A 199 -10.78 11.57 14.44
CA TYR A 199 -11.75 12.68 14.30
C TYR A 199 -12.80 12.66 15.41
N GLU A 200 -13.36 11.49 15.72
CA GLU A 200 -14.32 11.31 16.82
C GLU A 200 -13.71 11.67 18.18
N ALA A 201 -12.43 11.34 18.39
CA ALA A 201 -11.70 11.68 19.60
C ALA A 201 -11.37 13.19 19.71
N ASP A 202 -11.14 13.88 18.59
CA ASP A 202 -10.83 15.31 18.52
C ASP A 202 -11.30 15.92 17.19
N PRO A 203 -12.52 16.51 17.15
CA PRO A 203 -13.07 17.10 15.92
C PRO A 203 -12.20 18.20 15.30
N LYS A 204 -11.42 18.95 16.11
CA LYS A 204 -10.51 19.98 15.59
C LYS A 204 -9.42 19.41 14.68
N LYS A 205 -8.98 18.16 14.93
CA LYS A 205 -8.03 17.48 14.04
C LYS A 205 -8.64 17.20 12.66
N GLY A 206 -9.92 16.86 12.62
CA GLY A 206 -10.63 16.66 11.36
C GLY A 206 -10.82 17.95 10.57
N GLU A 207 -11.21 19.05 11.24
CA GLU A 207 -11.31 20.37 10.62
C GLU A 207 -9.95 20.81 10.06
N PHE A 208 -8.88 20.62 10.82
CA PHE A 208 -7.52 20.90 10.36
C PHE A 208 -7.14 20.03 9.18
N ALA A 209 -7.44 18.73 9.20
CA ALA A 209 -7.18 17.83 8.11
C ALA A 209 -7.90 18.26 6.82
N ILE A 210 -9.16 18.70 6.90
CA ILE A 210 -9.90 19.23 5.75
C ILE A 210 -9.25 20.52 5.25
N ALA A 211 -8.95 21.46 6.17
CA ALA A 211 -8.40 22.77 5.83
C ALA A 211 -7.03 22.72 5.15
N MET A 212 -6.22 21.69 5.44
CA MET A 212 -4.92 21.52 4.80
C MET A 212 -4.99 21.05 3.34
N HIS A 213 -6.16 20.58 2.85
CA HIS A 213 -6.32 20.15 1.47
C HIS A 213 -6.93 21.28 0.62
N PRO A 214 -6.22 21.78 -0.42
CA PRO A 214 -6.75 22.81 -1.33
C PRO A 214 -8.11 22.47 -1.96
N VAL A 215 -8.38 21.17 -2.19
CA VAL A 215 -9.68 20.72 -2.72
C VAL A 215 -10.83 20.79 -1.70
N GLY A 216 -10.57 21.21 -0.44
CA GLY A 216 -11.58 21.43 0.60
C GLY A 216 -12.19 20.16 1.20
N ARG A 217 -11.55 19.00 1.04
CA ARG A 217 -11.96 17.72 1.63
C ARG A 217 -10.78 16.78 1.80
N ILE A 218 -10.94 15.76 2.66
CA ILE A 218 -10.04 14.61 2.69
C ILE A 218 -10.28 13.68 1.49
N GLY A 219 -9.29 12.82 1.17
CA GLY A 219 -9.41 11.83 0.11
C GLY A 219 -10.29 10.64 0.51
N LYS A 220 -10.79 9.91 -0.49
CA LYS A 220 -11.49 8.64 -0.31
C LYS A 220 -10.56 7.47 -0.60
N VAL A 221 -10.81 6.32 0.03
CA VAL A 221 -10.01 5.11 -0.20
C VAL A 221 -10.06 4.64 -1.65
N GLU A 222 -11.20 4.85 -2.33
CA GLU A 222 -11.40 4.50 -3.74
C GLU A 222 -10.52 5.35 -4.68
N GLU A 223 -10.18 6.59 -4.31
CA GLU A 223 -9.31 7.46 -5.10
C GLU A 223 -7.87 6.92 -5.11
N ILE A 224 -7.42 6.34 -3.98
CA ILE A 224 -6.13 5.68 -3.91
C ILE A 224 -6.15 4.35 -4.65
N ALA A 225 -7.21 3.54 -4.47
CA ALA A 225 -7.37 2.28 -5.18
C ALA A 225 -7.33 2.47 -6.71
N ALA A 226 -8.03 3.48 -7.25
CA ALA A 226 -8.00 3.80 -8.68
C ALA A 226 -6.59 4.12 -9.20
N ALA A 227 -5.80 4.87 -8.42
CA ALA A 227 -4.42 5.17 -8.79
C ALA A 227 -3.52 3.93 -8.75
N VAL A 228 -3.73 3.02 -7.78
CA VAL A 228 -2.99 1.75 -7.71
C VAL A 228 -3.33 0.88 -8.93
N LEU A 229 -4.60 0.76 -9.29
CA LEU A 229 -5.03 0.03 -10.50
C LEU A 229 -4.39 0.62 -11.76
N TYR A 230 -4.41 1.95 -11.91
CA TYR A 230 -3.73 2.62 -13.02
C TYR A 230 -2.24 2.24 -13.07
N LEU A 231 -1.52 2.37 -11.96
CA LEU A 231 -0.09 2.06 -11.89
C LEU A 231 0.22 0.57 -12.15
N CYS A 232 -0.71 -0.33 -11.87
CA CYS A 232 -0.61 -1.75 -12.20
C CYS A 232 -0.94 -2.05 -13.67
N SER A 233 -1.76 -1.26 -14.32
CA SER A 233 -2.26 -1.51 -15.67
C SER A 233 -1.24 -1.22 -16.79
N ASP A 234 -1.55 -1.67 -18.00
CA ASP A 234 -0.79 -1.35 -19.22
C ASP A 234 -0.86 0.14 -19.59
N ALA A 235 -1.86 0.88 -19.11
CA ALA A 235 -1.92 2.33 -19.28
C ALA A 235 -0.72 3.06 -18.62
N ALA A 236 -0.09 2.42 -17.63
CA ALA A 236 1.12 2.90 -16.96
C ALA A 236 2.42 2.21 -17.47
N ALA A 237 2.42 1.61 -18.66
CA ALA A 237 3.56 0.83 -19.17
C ALA A 237 4.88 1.61 -19.22
N PHE A 238 4.84 2.94 -19.35
CA PHE A 238 6.02 3.80 -19.36
C PHE A 238 6.25 4.54 -18.01
N THR A 239 5.53 4.12 -16.95
CA THR A 239 5.60 4.72 -15.61
C THR A 239 6.28 3.77 -14.64
N THR A 240 7.50 4.11 -14.21
CA THR A 240 8.24 3.37 -13.17
C THR A 240 9.10 4.34 -12.36
N GLY A 241 9.34 4.06 -11.07
CA GLY A 241 10.11 4.89 -10.15
C GLY A 241 9.39 6.15 -9.66
N GLN A 242 8.09 6.28 -9.91
CA GLN A 242 7.33 7.47 -9.52
C GLN A 242 6.84 7.36 -8.07
N ALA A 243 6.82 8.52 -7.41
CA ALA A 243 6.14 8.75 -6.13
C ALA A 243 4.94 9.66 -6.43
N LEU A 244 3.79 9.06 -6.70
CA LEU A 244 2.59 9.75 -7.17
C LEU A 244 1.82 10.31 -5.99
N ALA A 245 1.78 11.64 -5.85
CA ALA A 245 0.95 12.32 -4.86
C ALA A 245 -0.54 12.20 -5.24
N ILE A 246 -1.36 11.79 -4.25
CA ILE A 246 -2.82 11.72 -4.36
C ILE A 246 -3.35 12.41 -3.10
N ASP A 247 -3.33 13.73 -3.12
CA ASP A 247 -3.28 14.54 -1.91
C ASP A 247 -4.18 15.79 -1.94
N GLY A 248 -5.01 15.95 -2.97
CA GLY A 248 -5.88 17.11 -3.09
C GLY A 248 -5.14 18.45 -3.15
N GLY A 249 -3.87 18.44 -3.59
CA GLY A 249 -3.04 19.63 -3.78
C GLY A 249 -2.16 19.99 -2.58
N VAL A 250 -2.10 19.18 -1.52
CA VAL A 250 -1.30 19.47 -0.30
C VAL A 250 0.17 19.72 -0.61
N THR A 251 0.77 18.96 -1.51
CA THR A 251 2.21 19.09 -1.84
C THR A 251 2.49 20.07 -2.96
N ALA A 252 1.47 20.69 -3.54
CA ALA A 252 1.62 21.70 -4.58
C ALA A 252 1.72 23.14 -4.04
N MET A 253 1.57 23.32 -2.72
CA MET A 253 1.66 24.62 -2.04
C MET A 253 3.08 24.92 -1.58
#